data_b41cadcdec499abee05f3f39fc188aeb
#
_entry.id   b41cadcdec499abee05f3f39fc188aeb
#
_cell.length_a   1.000
_cell.length_b   1.000
_cell.length_c   1.000
_cell.angle_alpha   90.00
_cell.angle_beta   90.00
_cell.angle_gamma   90.00
#
_symmetry.space_group_name_H-M   'P 1'
#
loop_
_entity.id
_entity.type
_entity.pdbx_description
1 polymer ?
#
loop_
_entity_poly.entity_id
_entity_poly.type
_entity_poly.pdbx_seq_one_letter_code
_entity_poly.pdbx_strand_id
1 'polypeptide(L)'
;MSERAGRRKGGGRAGRREARANAGQVIAPFIQRKIPYVEILSEEGLQLIEDNADRLLEEVGIDFLDDPAVLELFKTAGASVDGTRVRFPRGMCREIIQATAPSEYVQYARNPERNVTIGGKNTVLVPAYGSPFAHDLDN
;
A
#
# COMPACT_ATOMS: atom_id res chain seq x y z
N MET A 1 -43.97 14.09 43.94
CA MET A 1 -42.85 13.22 44.28
C MET A 1 -42.14 12.83 42.97
N SER A 2 -41.00 13.44 42.70
CA SER A 2 -40.27 13.27 41.47
C SER A 2 -39.17 12.20 41.69
N GLU A 3 -39.28 11.07 41.04
CA GLU A 3 -38.28 10.00 41.03
C GLU A 3 -37.07 10.46 40.25
N ARG A 4 -35.93 10.64 40.95
CA ARG A 4 -34.63 10.89 40.36
C ARG A 4 -34.14 9.64 39.68
N ALA A 5 -34.12 9.63 38.33
CA ALA A 5 -33.51 8.61 37.52
C ALA A 5 -32.04 8.39 37.96
N GLY A 6 -31.70 7.14 38.33
CA GLY A 6 -30.40 6.73 38.81
C GLY A 6 -29.31 7.02 37.80
N ARG A 7 -28.27 7.76 38.22
CA ARG A 7 -27.04 8.02 37.46
C ARG A 7 -26.38 6.67 37.07
N ARG A 8 -26.34 6.35 35.80
CA ARG A 8 -25.57 5.18 35.29
C ARG A 8 -24.13 5.30 35.75
N LYS A 9 -23.67 4.40 36.64
CA LYS A 9 -22.27 4.24 37.01
C LYS A 9 -21.47 3.90 35.77
N GLY A 10 -20.91 4.88 35.10
CA GLY A 10 -19.95 4.69 34.04
C GLY A 10 -18.71 4.02 34.65
N GLY A 11 -18.40 2.81 34.24
CA GLY A 11 -17.19 2.11 34.65
C GLY A 11 -15.97 3.00 34.42
N GLY A 12 -15.17 3.20 35.47
CA GLY A 12 -13.94 3.95 35.40
C GLY A 12 -12.95 3.38 34.37
N ARG A 13 -11.76 3.97 34.26
CA ARG A 13 -10.70 3.54 33.34
C ARG A 13 -10.42 2.03 33.42
N ALA A 14 -10.51 1.43 34.61
CA ALA A 14 -10.37 -0.01 34.83
C ALA A 14 -11.50 -0.82 34.18
N GLY A 15 -12.76 -0.43 34.36
CA GLY A 15 -13.90 -1.13 33.73
C GLY A 15 -13.89 -1.01 32.19
N ARG A 16 -13.40 0.09 31.61
CA ARG A 16 -13.21 0.20 30.15
C ARG A 16 -12.06 -0.69 29.66
N ARG A 17 -11.00 -0.84 30.46
CA ARG A 17 -9.88 -1.73 30.10
C ARG A 17 -10.30 -3.20 30.18
N GLU A 18 -11.07 -3.56 31.18
CA GLU A 18 -11.63 -4.90 31.35
C GLU A 18 -12.66 -5.24 30.26
N ALA A 19 -13.55 -4.30 29.91
CA ALA A 19 -14.49 -4.46 28.80
C ALA A 19 -13.76 -4.61 27.45
N ARG A 20 -12.64 -3.94 27.23
CA ARG A 20 -11.80 -4.13 26.02
C ARG A 20 -11.05 -5.46 26.03
N ALA A 21 -10.59 -5.92 27.18
CA ALA A 21 -9.90 -7.22 27.30
C ALA A 21 -10.87 -8.38 27.10
N ASN A 22 -12.12 -8.22 27.53
CA ASN A 22 -13.19 -9.21 27.43
C ASN A 22 -14.05 -9.05 26.17
N ALA A 23 -13.93 -7.95 25.44
CA ALA A 23 -14.51 -7.84 24.10
C ALA A 23 -13.79 -8.85 23.21
N GLY A 24 -14.43 -9.96 22.91
CA GLY A 24 -13.93 -10.95 21.98
C GLY A 24 -13.47 -10.22 20.71
N GLN A 25 -12.39 -10.69 20.13
CA GLN A 25 -11.79 -10.06 18.94
C GLN A 25 -12.84 -10.04 17.82
N VAL A 26 -13.44 -8.87 17.60
CA VAL A 26 -14.36 -8.68 16.47
C VAL A 26 -13.51 -8.73 15.21
N ILE A 27 -13.54 -9.86 14.52
CA ILE A 27 -12.99 -9.94 13.17
C ILE A 27 -13.98 -9.16 12.29
N ALA A 28 -13.55 -8.03 11.78
CA ALA A 28 -14.37 -7.28 10.84
C ALA A 28 -14.66 -8.19 9.62
N PRO A 29 -15.93 -8.34 9.23
CA PRO A 29 -16.24 -9.13 8.06
C PRO A 29 -15.58 -8.52 6.83
N PHE A 30 -15.28 -9.37 5.86
CA PHE A 30 -14.70 -8.97 4.61
C PHE A 30 -15.60 -7.94 3.90
N ILE A 31 -15.09 -6.76 3.61
CA ILE A 31 -15.86 -5.66 3.02
C ILE A 31 -15.62 -5.65 1.52
N GLN A 32 -16.68 -5.88 0.74
CA GLN A 32 -16.64 -5.65 -0.70
C GLN A 32 -17.28 -4.30 -1.02
N ARG A 33 -16.58 -3.49 -1.80
CA ARG A 33 -17.06 -2.20 -2.26
C ARG A 33 -18.20 -2.39 -3.25
N LYS A 34 -19.35 -1.75 -2.98
CA LYS A 34 -20.52 -1.74 -3.86
C LYS A 34 -20.66 -0.44 -4.66
N ILE A 35 -19.90 0.58 -4.28
CA ILE A 35 -19.85 1.85 -5.01
C ILE A 35 -18.84 1.76 -6.16
N PRO A 36 -19.06 2.47 -7.28
CA PRO A 36 -18.08 2.54 -8.37
C PRO A 36 -16.76 3.22 -7.93
N TYR A 37 -15.74 3.10 -8.74
CA TYR A 37 -14.54 3.91 -8.57
C TYR A 37 -14.89 5.37 -8.83
N VAL A 38 -14.32 6.26 -8.02
CA VAL A 38 -14.41 7.70 -8.25
C VAL A 38 -13.16 8.10 -9.02
N GLU A 39 -13.36 8.46 -10.28
CA GLU A 39 -12.30 8.98 -11.14
C GLU A 39 -12.22 10.49 -10.96
N ILE A 40 -11.07 10.97 -10.50
CA ILE A 40 -10.84 12.41 -10.24
C ILE A 40 -10.23 13.08 -11.46
N LEU A 41 -9.43 12.35 -12.24
CA LEU A 41 -8.77 12.83 -13.43
C LEU A 41 -9.47 12.33 -14.69
N SER A 42 -9.44 13.14 -15.75
CA SER A 42 -9.86 12.66 -17.07
C SER A 42 -8.81 11.71 -17.65
N GLU A 43 -9.20 10.93 -18.67
CA GLU A 43 -8.30 10.04 -19.37
C GLU A 43 -7.09 10.77 -19.95
N GLU A 44 -7.31 11.98 -20.53
CA GLU A 44 -6.22 12.81 -21.04
C GLU A 44 -5.27 13.26 -19.93
N GLY A 45 -5.81 13.54 -18.72
CA GLY A 45 -5.00 13.89 -17.55
C GLY A 45 -4.13 12.74 -17.09
N LEU A 46 -4.66 11.53 -17.07
CA LEU A 46 -3.91 10.31 -16.76
C LEU A 46 -2.82 10.05 -17.79
N GLN A 47 -3.16 10.15 -19.08
CA GLN A 47 -2.22 9.98 -20.17
C GLN A 47 -1.06 10.97 -20.10
N LEU A 48 -1.35 12.23 -19.80
CA LEU A 48 -0.33 13.27 -19.65
C LEU A 48 0.64 12.98 -18.50
N ILE A 49 0.12 12.47 -17.38
CA ILE A 49 0.97 12.06 -16.24
C ILE A 49 1.86 10.88 -16.62
N GLU A 50 1.31 9.87 -17.28
CA GLU A 50 2.05 8.70 -17.72
C GLU A 50 3.13 9.05 -18.74
N ASP A 51 2.84 9.88 -19.75
CA ASP A 51 3.79 10.31 -20.75
C ASP A 51 4.95 11.11 -20.16
N ASN A 52 4.67 11.96 -19.16
CA ASN A 52 5.71 12.70 -18.45
C ASN A 52 6.54 11.80 -17.53
N ALA A 53 5.95 10.79 -16.90
CA ALA A 53 6.69 9.80 -16.10
C ALA A 53 7.63 8.99 -16.99
N ASP A 54 7.16 8.49 -18.12
CA ASP A 54 7.97 7.77 -19.09
C ASP A 54 9.11 8.64 -19.63
N ARG A 55 8.84 9.91 -19.89
CA ARG A 55 9.85 10.88 -20.34
C ARG A 55 10.94 11.09 -19.28
N LEU A 56 10.57 11.23 -18.01
CA LEU A 56 11.54 11.36 -16.92
C LEU A 56 12.40 10.10 -16.78
N LEU A 57 11.81 8.92 -16.90
CA LEU A 57 12.54 7.65 -16.84
C LEU A 57 13.50 7.46 -18.02
N GLU A 58 13.14 7.96 -19.22
CA GLU A 58 13.95 7.88 -20.41
C GLU A 58 15.07 8.93 -20.44
N GLU A 59 14.74 10.20 -20.18
CA GLU A 59 15.70 11.32 -20.33
C GLU A 59 16.60 11.50 -19.10
N VAL A 60 16.05 11.36 -17.90
CA VAL A 60 16.76 11.53 -16.63
C VAL A 60 17.24 10.20 -16.07
N GLY A 61 16.34 9.24 -15.92
CA GLY A 61 16.62 7.93 -15.32
C GLY A 61 16.78 7.98 -13.81
N ILE A 62 17.22 6.87 -13.22
CA ILE A 62 17.37 6.65 -11.77
C ILE A 62 18.77 6.12 -11.50
N ASP A 63 19.40 6.59 -10.43
CA ASP A 63 20.68 6.04 -9.96
C ASP A 63 20.43 4.88 -8.99
N PHE A 64 21.08 3.75 -9.26
CA PHE A 64 21.13 2.58 -8.37
C PHE A 64 22.51 2.46 -7.80
N LEU A 65 22.65 2.81 -6.52
CA LEU A 65 23.93 2.84 -5.82
C LEU A 65 24.23 1.49 -5.18
N ASP A 66 25.48 1.08 -5.23
CA ASP A 66 26.02 -0.08 -4.50
C ASP A 66 25.33 -1.44 -4.79
N ASP A 67 24.65 -1.56 -5.95
CA ASP A 67 23.99 -2.80 -6.36
C ASP A 67 24.28 -3.16 -7.83
N PRO A 68 25.46 -3.75 -8.13
CA PRO A 68 25.83 -4.14 -9.48
C PRO A 68 24.92 -5.23 -10.06
N ALA A 69 24.30 -6.07 -9.22
CA ALA A 69 23.40 -7.13 -9.69
C ALA A 69 22.12 -6.56 -10.29
N VAL A 70 21.58 -5.50 -9.68
CA VAL A 70 20.41 -4.79 -10.18
C VAL A 70 20.72 -4.08 -11.50
N LEU A 71 21.92 -3.49 -11.65
CA LEU A 71 22.32 -2.86 -12.91
C LEU A 71 22.38 -3.85 -14.08
N GLU A 72 22.95 -5.04 -13.85
CA GLU A 72 22.96 -6.11 -14.87
C GLU A 72 21.56 -6.65 -15.17
N LEU A 73 20.68 -6.73 -14.17
CA LEU A 73 19.28 -7.11 -14.36
C LEU A 73 18.57 -6.13 -15.31
N PHE A 74 18.68 -4.83 -15.06
CA PHE A 74 18.07 -3.80 -15.91
C PHE A 74 18.64 -3.78 -17.31
N LYS A 75 19.95 -3.94 -17.45
CA LYS A 75 20.61 -4.03 -18.74
C LYS A 75 20.11 -5.25 -19.55
N THR A 76 19.99 -6.39 -18.89
CA THR A 76 19.45 -7.62 -19.52
C THR A 76 17.98 -7.43 -19.93
N ALA A 77 17.22 -6.68 -19.15
CA ALA A 77 15.83 -6.36 -19.47
C ALA A 77 15.67 -5.33 -20.60
N GLY A 78 16.76 -4.69 -21.05
CA GLY A 78 16.74 -3.73 -22.16
C GLY A 78 16.82 -2.25 -21.77
N ALA A 79 17.06 -1.94 -20.52
CA ALA A 79 17.32 -0.57 -20.09
C ALA A 79 18.75 -0.12 -20.46
N SER A 80 18.96 1.17 -20.63
CA SER A 80 20.28 1.77 -20.83
C SER A 80 20.93 2.03 -19.48
N VAL A 81 22.14 1.46 -19.28
CA VAL A 81 22.90 1.60 -18.03
C VAL A 81 24.21 2.35 -18.31
N ASP A 82 24.42 3.43 -17.60
CA ASP A 82 25.62 4.27 -17.67
C ASP A 82 26.13 4.54 -16.26
N GLY A 83 27.18 3.83 -15.84
CA GLY A 83 27.63 3.79 -14.46
C GLY A 83 26.53 3.26 -13.54
N THR A 84 26.06 4.08 -12.63
CA THR A 84 24.93 3.79 -11.72
C THR A 84 23.57 4.24 -12.28
N ARG A 85 23.58 5.05 -13.37
CA ARG A 85 22.41 5.64 -13.98
C ARG A 85 21.73 4.65 -14.92
N VAL A 86 20.46 4.36 -14.63
CA VAL A 86 19.60 3.52 -15.48
C VAL A 86 18.53 4.39 -16.12
N ARG A 87 18.42 4.31 -17.45
CA ARG A 87 17.36 4.95 -18.23
C ARG A 87 16.47 3.89 -18.85
N PHE A 88 15.19 4.06 -18.69
CA PHE A 88 14.20 3.08 -19.14
C PHE A 88 13.56 3.56 -20.44
N PRO A 89 13.55 2.74 -21.52
CA PRO A 89 12.77 3.07 -22.71
C PRO A 89 11.30 3.33 -22.38
N ARG A 90 10.67 4.21 -23.16
CA ARG A 90 9.25 4.55 -22.98
C ARG A 90 8.37 3.30 -23.01
N GLY A 91 7.42 3.23 -22.09
CA GLY A 91 6.47 2.14 -21.95
C GLY A 91 7.03 0.90 -21.25
N MET A 92 8.34 0.71 -21.17
CA MET A 92 8.96 -0.49 -20.61
C MET A 92 8.47 -0.82 -19.20
N CYS A 93 8.47 0.15 -18.30
CA CYS A 93 8.01 -0.08 -16.92
C CYS A 93 6.53 -0.46 -16.88
N ARG A 94 5.70 0.21 -17.67
CA ARG A 94 4.27 -0.06 -17.76
C ARG A 94 4.00 -1.46 -18.33
N GLU A 95 4.65 -1.82 -19.41
CA GLU A 95 4.50 -3.17 -20.03
C GLU A 95 4.86 -4.28 -19.05
N ILE A 96 5.99 -4.15 -18.34
CA ILE A 96 6.42 -5.14 -17.35
C ILE A 96 5.43 -5.22 -16.20
N ILE A 97 4.98 -4.09 -15.66
CA ILE A 97 4.01 -4.06 -14.56
C ILE A 97 2.68 -4.68 -14.99
N GLN A 98 2.16 -4.33 -16.15
CA GLN A 98 0.90 -4.88 -16.66
C GLN A 98 0.98 -6.39 -16.94
N ALA A 99 2.14 -6.88 -17.39
CA ALA A 99 2.34 -8.29 -17.66
C ALA A 99 2.53 -9.14 -16.39
N THR A 100 3.03 -8.55 -15.31
CA THR A 100 3.46 -9.29 -14.12
C THR A 100 2.65 -9.02 -12.86
N ALA A 101 2.06 -7.83 -12.72
CA ALA A 101 1.29 -7.48 -11.53
C ALA A 101 -0.10 -8.14 -11.55
N PRO A 102 -0.45 -8.95 -10.55
CA PRO A 102 -1.76 -9.55 -10.47
C PRO A 102 -2.81 -8.50 -10.10
N SER A 103 -4.02 -8.61 -10.65
CA SER A 103 -5.16 -7.75 -10.29
C SER A 103 -5.69 -8.03 -8.89
N GLU A 104 -5.51 -9.25 -8.40
CA GLU A 104 -5.86 -9.68 -7.05
C GLU A 104 -4.81 -10.68 -6.55
N TYR A 105 -4.52 -10.64 -5.26
CA TYR A 105 -3.67 -11.62 -4.59
C TYR A 105 -4.08 -11.84 -3.13
N VAL A 106 -3.68 -12.96 -2.57
CA VAL A 106 -3.94 -13.29 -1.17
C VAL A 106 -2.74 -12.92 -0.31
N GLN A 107 -2.95 -12.05 0.65
CA GLN A 107 -2.01 -11.79 1.73
C GLN A 107 -2.18 -12.85 2.79
N TYR A 108 -1.20 -13.75 2.90
CA TYR A 108 -1.21 -14.84 3.88
C TYR A 108 -0.85 -14.32 5.27
N ALA A 109 -1.69 -14.64 6.24
CA ALA A 109 -1.45 -14.35 7.65
C ALA A 109 -0.90 -15.60 8.35
N ARG A 110 -0.29 -15.40 9.54
CA ARG A 110 0.15 -16.53 10.39
C ARG A 110 -1.02 -17.45 10.78
N ASN A 111 -2.22 -16.88 11.02
CA ASN A 111 -3.46 -17.64 11.15
C ASN A 111 -4.19 -17.59 9.81
N PRO A 112 -4.39 -18.73 9.11
CA PRO A 112 -5.04 -18.76 7.79
C PRO A 112 -6.45 -18.14 7.75
N GLU A 113 -7.19 -18.18 8.87
CA GLU A 113 -8.52 -17.55 8.98
C GLU A 113 -8.47 -16.02 8.84
N ARG A 114 -7.27 -15.43 8.94
CA ARG A 114 -7.01 -14.01 8.80
C ARG A 114 -6.37 -13.64 7.47
N ASN A 115 -6.31 -14.57 6.54
CA ASN A 115 -5.89 -14.25 5.18
C ASN A 115 -6.83 -13.22 4.58
N VAL A 116 -6.29 -12.27 3.84
CA VAL A 116 -7.08 -11.25 3.15
C VAL A 116 -6.77 -11.24 1.66
N THR A 117 -7.79 -11.02 0.85
CA THR A 117 -7.62 -10.81 -0.59
C THR A 117 -7.49 -9.31 -0.85
N ILE A 118 -6.40 -8.91 -1.49
CA ILE A 118 -6.11 -7.53 -1.87
C ILE A 118 -6.34 -7.39 -3.36
N GLY A 119 -7.01 -6.32 -3.77
CA GLY A 119 -7.30 -6.03 -5.17
C GLY A 119 -8.77 -6.08 -5.50
N GLY A 120 -9.13 -5.80 -6.74
CA GLY A 120 -10.50 -5.77 -7.24
C GLY A 120 -11.40 -4.86 -6.40
N LYS A 121 -12.55 -5.38 -5.98
CA LYS A 121 -13.52 -4.66 -5.14
C LYS A 121 -13.32 -4.88 -3.63
N ASN A 122 -12.27 -5.58 -3.23
CA ASN A 122 -12.03 -5.90 -1.84
C ASN A 122 -11.48 -4.67 -1.11
N THR A 123 -12.01 -4.40 0.08
CA THR A 123 -11.53 -3.33 0.94
C THR A 123 -10.74 -3.93 2.09
N VAL A 124 -9.46 -3.60 2.17
CA VAL A 124 -8.57 -4.05 3.23
C VAL A 124 -8.18 -2.84 4.08
N LEU A 125 -8.36 -2.96 5.40
CA LEU A 125 -7.93 -1.96 6.35
C LEU A 125 -6.47 -2.22 6.72
N VAL A 126 -5.61 -1.28 6.40
CA VAL A 126 -4.18 -1.36 6.70
C VAL A 126 -3.85 -0.35 7.80
N PRO A 127 -3.04 -0.70 8.80
CA PRO A 127 -2.58 0.28 9.76
C PRO A 127 -1.69 1.33 9.06
N ALA A 128 -1.61 2.53 9.62
CA ALA A 128 -0.64 3.52 9.17
C ALA A 128 0.77 2.98 9.44
N TYR A 129 1.60 2.95 8.40
CA TYR A 129 3.00 2.56 8.52
C TYR A 129 3.85 3.81 8.74
N GLY A 130 4.70 3.76 9.78
CA GLY A 130 5.84 4.64 9.89
C GLY A 130 7.09 3.97 9.29
N SER A 131 8.21 4.68 9.29
CA SER A 131 9.49 4.06 8.95
C SER A 131 9.75 2.89 9.91
N PRO A 132 10.03 1.67 9.41
CA PRO A 132 10.32 0.51 10.26
C PRO A 132 11.67 0.61 10.96
N PHE A 133 12.50 1.55 10.54
CA PHE A 133 13.84 1.78 11.07
C PHE A 133 13.97 3.23 11.55
N ALA A 134 14.52 3.40 12.74
CA ALA A 134 15.02 4.68 13.20
C ALA A 134 16.55 4.69 12.96
N HIS A 135 17.00 5.65 12.16
CA HIS A 135 18.43 5.94 12.00
C HIS A 135 18.75 7.17 12.85
N ASP A 136 19.81 7.08 13.64
CA ASP A 136 20.41 8.28 14.23
C ASP A 136 21.40 8.90 13.24
N LEU A 137 21.89 10.08 13.56
CA LEU A 137 22.81 10.82 12.67
C LEU A 137 24.23 10.23 12.62
N ASP A 138 24.53 9.26 13.47
CA ASP A 138 25.87 8.69 13.64
C ASP A 138 26.02 7.30 13.02
N ASN A 139 24.91 6.76 12.40
CA ASN A 139 24.86 5.46 11.69
C ASN A 139 24.28 5.59 10.31
#